data_9e44f7c21f89f037a4e09197f8c665f1
#
_entry.id   9e44f7c21f89f037a4e09197f8c665f1
#
_cell.length_a   1.000
_cell.length_b   1.000
_cell.length_c   1.000
_cell.angle_alpha   90.00
_cell.angle_beta   90.00
_cell.angle_gamma   90.00
#
_symmetry.space_group_name_H-M   'P 1'
#
loop_
_entity.id
_entity.type
_entity.pdbx_description
1 polymer ?
#
loop_
_entity_poly.entity_id
_entity_poly.type
_entity_poly.pdbx_seq_one_letter_code
_entity_poly.pdbx_strand_id
1 'polypeptide(L)'
;MSMQREAKEGPRINEEITSPEVFLIDAEGESHGKTPTAQALALAQQGGLDLVEINPNGNPPVVKILDYGKYKYQAQKKAAEAKKRQKVVEIKEIKLRPNIDTHDYEVKAKAMRMFFEEGDKVKVTLRFRGRELAHIEIGAELLRKVQDDFSTVAKVEQFPKMEGKQMVMVMAPR
;
A
#
# COMPACT_ATOMS: atom_id res chain seq x y z
N MET A 1 -29.08 27.52 4.72
CA MET A 1 -27.71 27.29 4.27
C MET A 1 -27.02 26.40 5.27
N SER A 2 -26.96 25.09 4.99
CA SER A 2 -26.31 24.11 5.87
C SER A 2 -24.81 24.17 5.61
N MET A 3 -24.05 24.72 6.56
CA MET A 3 -22.59 24.56 6.58
C MET A 3 -22.29 23.09 6.80
N GLN A 4 -21.87 22.39 5.75
CA GLN A 4 -21.22 21.09 5.88
C GLN A 4 -19.92 21.34 6.65
N ARG A 5 -19.90 20.93 7.93
CA ARG A 5 -18.65 20.83 8.69
C ARG A 5 -17.81 19.78 7.99
N GLU A 6 -16.71 20.20 7.41
CA GLU A 6 -15.66 19.28 6.93
C GLU A 6 -15.34 18.29 8.04
N ALA A 7 -15.42 16.99 7.74
CA ALA A 7 -15.06 15.93 8.67
C ALA A 7 -13.56 16.07 8.97
N LYS A 8 -13.22 16.54 10.17
CA LYS A 8 -11.83 16.54 10.64
C LYS A 8 -11.30 15.12 10.57
N GLU A 9 -10.21 14.90 9.85
CA GLU A 9 -9.48 13.64 9.90
C GLU A 9 -8.90 13.42 11.30
N GLY A 10 -9.49 12.50 12.04
CA GLY A 10 -9.00 12.12 13.37
C GLY A 10 -10.12 11.74 14.34
N PRO A 11 -9.78 11.12 15.48
CA PRO A 11 -10.75 10.81 16.50
C PRO A 11 -11.33 12.10 17.11
N ARG A 12 -12.59 12.04 17.53
CA ARG A 12 -13.23 13.15 18.27
C ARG A 12 -12.59 13.28 19.65
N ILE A 13 -12.40 14.51 20.07
CA ILE A 13 -11.78 14.82 21.36
C ILE A 13 -12.65 15.74 22.20
N ASN A 14 -12.59 15.56 23.51
CA ASN A 14 -13.23 16.41 24.50
C ASN A 14 -14.71 16.74 24.15
N GLU A 15 -15.03 17.99 23.94
CA GLU A 15 -16.39 18.48 23.64
C GLU A 15 -16.95 18.07 22.28
N GLU A 16 -16.10 17.54 21.40
CA GLU A 16 -16.54 17.02 20.10
C GLU A 16 -17.27 15.67 20.23
N ILE A 17 -17.16 15.00 21.40
CA ILE A 17 -17.84 13.75 21.71
C ILE A 17 -19.30 14.07 22.07
N THR A 18 -20.21 13.73 21.18
CA THR A 18 -21.64 14.10 21.29
C THR A 18 -22.50 13.05 22.00
N SER A 19 -21.97 11.86 22.26
CA SER A 19 -22.70 10.78 22.93
C SER A 19 -22.96 11.13 24.38
N PRO A 20 -24.17 10.89 24.93
CA PRO A 20 -24.49 11.17 26.34
C PRO A 20 -23.74 10.27 27.32
N GLU A 21 -23.48 9.03 26.92
CA GLU A 21 -22.72 8.03 27.67
C GLU A 21 -21.58 7.48 26.83
N VAL A 22 -20.48 7.15 27.51
CA VAL A 22 -19.27 6.60 26.89
C VAL A 22 -18.75 5.41 27.72
N PHE A 23 -18.02 4.53 27.09
CA PHE A 23 -17.26 3.49 27.78
C PHE A 23 -15.86 4.06 28.09
N LEU A 24 -15.62 4.38 29.35
CA LEU A 24 -14.43 5.11 29.79
C LEU A 24 -13.28 4.16 30.12
N ILE A 25 -12.10 4.46 29.57
CA ILE A 25 -10.81 3.89 29.94
C ILE A 25 -9.93 5.05 30.44
N ASP A 26 -9.35 4.93 31.62
CA ASP A 26 -8.51 5.97 32.20
C ASP A 26 -7.09 5.99 31.60
N ALA A 27 -6.25 6.88 32.17
CA ALA A 27 -4.86 7.05 31.73
C ALA A 27 -3.99 5.83 32.05
N GLU A 28 -4.31 5.11 33.11
CA GLU A 28 -3.64 3.88 33.55
C GLU A 28 -4.06 2.66 32.73
N GLY A 29 -5.15 2.77 31.98
CA GLY A 29 -5.71 1.71 31.17
C GLY A 29 -6.79 0.89 31.86
N GLU A 30 -7.25 1.33 33.02
CA GLU A 30 -8.38 0.71 33.73
C GLU A 30 -9.71 1.12 33.10
N SER A 31 -10.64 0.17 33.08
CA SER A 31 -11.98 0.39 32.55
C SER A 31 -12.95 0.78 33.65
N HIS A 32 -13.54 1.95 33.50
CA HIS A 32 -14.62 2.44 34.41
C HIS A 32 -16.03 2.07 33.88
N GLY A 33 -16.10 1.37 32.74
CA GLY A 33 -17.38 0.96 32.15
C GLY A 33 -18.17 2.14 31.57
N LYS A 34 -19.51 2.02 31.60
CA LYS A 34 -20.40 3.06 31.12
C LYS A 34 -20.40 4.25 32.08
N THR A 35 -19.99 5.39 31.56
CA THR A 35 -19.84 6.63 32.31
C THR A 35 -20.51 7.77 31.53
N PRO A 36 -21.23 8.69 32.20
CA PRO A 36 -21.74 9.90 31.55
C PRO A 36 -20.58 10.72 30.97
N THR A 37 -20.74 11.22 29.77
CA THR A 37 -19.68 11.94 29.03
C THR A 37 -19.18 13.17 29.80
N ALA A 38 -20.09 13.88 30.49
CA ALA A 38 -19.73 15.01 31.33
C ALA A 38 -18.79 14.62 32.49
N GLN A 39 -19.01 13.47 33.13
CA GLN A 39 -18.14 12.96 34.18
C GLN A 39 -16.78 12.51 33.63
N ALA A 40 -16.75 11.84 32.46
CA ALA A 40 -15.52 11.45 31.78
C ALA A 40 -14.67 12.68 31.38
N LEU A 41 -15.31 13.75 30.93
CA LEU A 41 -14.64 15.03 30.62
C LEU A 41 -14.05 15.68 31.89
N ALA A 42 -14.79 15.69 33.00
CA ALA A 42 -14.29 16.24 34.27
C ALA A 42 -13.05 15.47 34.77
N LEU A 43 -13.05 14.14 34.67
CA LEU A 43 -11.90 13.30 35.02
C LEU A 43 -10.68 13.59 34.13
N ALA A 44 -10.86 13.73 32.82
CA ALA A 44 -9.78 14.09 31.90
C ALA A 44 -9.19 15.46 32.25
N GLN A 45 -10.03 16.47 32.51
CA GLN A 45 -9.61 17.82 32.87
C GLN A 45 -8.86 17.86 34.23
N GLN A 46 -9.29 17.08 35.21
CA GLN A 46 -8.59 16.97 36.51
C GLN A 46 -7.16 16.43 36.35
N GLY A 47 -6.97 15.50 35.40
CA GLY A 47 -5.66 14.96 35.07
C GLY A 47 -4.83 15.84 34.12
N GLY A 48 -5.38 16.95 33.61
CA GLY A 48 -4.73 17.77 32.58
C GLY A 48 -4.54 17.03 31.28
N LEU A 49 -5.42 16.07 30.97
CA LEU A 49 -5.38 15.19 29.80
C LEU A 49 -6.61 15.42 28.92
N ASP A 50 -6.62 14.79 27.77
CA ASP A 50 -7.72 14.83 26.82
C ASP A 50 -8.57 13.55 26.87
N LEU A 51 -9.87 13.71 26.63
CA LEU A 51 -10.78 12.60 26.39
C LEU A 51 -10.84 12.33 24.89
N VAL A 52 -10.40 11.16 24.47
CA VAL A 52 -10.28 10.80 23.04
C VAL A 52 -11.17 9.62 22.70
N GLU A 53 -12.03 9.77 21.70
CA GLU A 53 -12.89 8.72 21.18
C GLU A 53 -12.09 7.73 20.32
N ILE A 54 -11.79 6.55 20.85
CA ILE A 54 -10.99 5.53 20.17
C ILE A 54 -11.85 4.69 19.23
N ASN A 55 -13.08 4.36 19.64
CA ASN A 55 -14.00 3.56 18.82
C ASN A 55 -15.40 4.22 18.81
N PRO A 56 -15.73 4.96 17.75
CA PRO A 56 -17.02 5.61 17.60
C PRO A 56 -18.18 4.64 17.32
N ASN A 57 -17.86 3.42 16.86
CA ASN A 57 -18.88 2.43 16.47
C ASN A 57 -19.35 1.56 17.65
N GLY A 58 -18.78 1.74 18.83
CA GLY A 58 -19.24 1.07 20.04
C GLY A 58 -20.59 1.63 20.52
N ASN A 59 -21.36 0.84 21.24
CA ASN A 59 -22.59 1.29 21.89
C ASN A 59 -22.56 0.94 23.39
N PRO A 60 -22.15 1.88 24.26
CA PRO A 60 -21.69 3.25 24.00
C PRO A 60 -20.29 3.32 23.35
N PRO A 61 -19.93 4.46 22.73
CA PRO A 61 -18.60 4.62 22.13
C PRO A 61 -17.50 4.54 23.16
N VAL A 62 -16.36 3.97 22.78
CA VAL A 62 -15.21 3.81 23.68
C VAL A 62 -14.32 5.04 23.65
N VAL A 63 -14.08 5.61 24.81
CA VAL A 63 -13.20 6.77 24.99
C VAL A 63 -12.05 6.44 25.95
N LYS A 64 -10.93 7.09 25.76
CA LYS A 64 -9.76 6.96 26.62
C LYS A 64 -9.23 8.33 27.04
N ILE A 65 -8.84 8.44 28.31
CA ILE A 65 -8.13 9.62 28.83
C ILE A 65 -6.64 9.47 28.48
N LEU A 66 -6.10 10.41 27.70
CA LEU A 66 -4.69 10.42 27.32
C LEU A 66 -4.27 11.81 26.81
N ASP A 67 -2.96 12.03 26.69
CA ASP A 67 -2.42 13.20 25.99
C ASP A 67 -2.59 13.02 24.48
N TYR A 68 -3.52 13.77 23.89
CA TYR A 68 -3.82 13.67 22.45
C TYR A 68 -2.64 14.06 21.56
N GLY A 69 -1.84 15.04 21.96
CA GLY A 69 -0.64 15.45 21.21
C GLY A 69 0.36 14.30 21.09
N LYS A 70 0.65 13.64 22.20
CA LYS A 70 1.54 12.49 22.25
C LYS A 70 0.97 11.28 21.50
N TYR A 71 -0.32 11.04 21.65
CA TYR A 71 -1.03 9.97 20.93
C TYR A 71 -0.96 10.18 19.40
N LYS A 72 -1.27 11.39 18.92
CA LYS A 72 -1.20 11.76 17.50
C LYS A 72 0.20 11.59 16.94
N TYR A 73 1.20 12.04 17.67
CA TYR A 73 2.60 11.88 17.27
C TYR A 73 3.00 10.40 17.15
N GLN A 74 2.64 9.58 18.14
CA GLN A 74 2.94 8.15 18.13
C GLN A 74 2.20 7.42 16.99
N ALA A 75 0.93 7.78 16.74
CA ALA A 75 0.16 7.23 15.62
C ALA A 75 0.78 7.58 14.26
N GLN A 76 1.20 8.84 14.07
CA GLN A 76 1.90 9.27 12.87
C GLN A 76 3.24 8.56 12.70
N LYS A 77 4.00 8.39 13.78
CA LYS A 77 5.28 7.67 13.75
C LYS A 77 5.09 6.21 13.36
N LYS A 78 4.11 5.52 13.97
CA LYS A 78 3.77 4.14 13.60
C LYS A 78 3.32 4.02 12.14
N ALA A 79 2.49 4.93 11.66
CA ALA A 79 2.05 4.97 10.27
C ALA A 79 3.22 5.20 9.30
N ALA A 80 4.14 6.11 9.64
CA ALA A 80 5.34 6.37 8.85
C ALA A 80 6.29 5.17 8.83
N GLU A 81 6.48 4.49 9.97
CA GLU A 81 7.28 3.27 10.06
C GLU A 81 6.64 2.11 9.28
N ALA A 82 5.31 1.94 9.39
CA ALA A 82 4.58 0.94 8.62
C ALA A 82 4.71 1.20 7.12
N LYS A 83 4.59 2.47 6.69
CA LYS A 83 4.79 2.87 5.29
C LYS A 83 6.23 2.61 4.81
N LYS A 84 7.25 2.85 5.66
CA LYS A 84 8.65 2.54 5.34
C LYS A 84 8.92 1.04 5.24
N ARG A 85 8.23 0.22 6.03
CA ARG A 85 8.34 -1.25 6.00
C ARG A 85 7.56 -1.87 4.85
N GLN A 86 6.61 -1.15 4.27
CA GLN A 86 5.85 -1.60 3.13
C GLN A 86 6.78 -1.66 1.93
N LYS A 87 7.13 -2.88 1.48
CA LYS A 87 7.97 -3.09 0.31
C LYS A 87 7.25 -2.53 -0.90
N VAL A 88 7.80 -1.48 -1.49
CA VAL A 88 7.27 -0.91 -2.73
C VAL A 88 7.68 -1.86 -3.85
N VAL A 89 6.69 -2.53 -4.44
CA VAL A 89 6.90 -3.35 -5.64
C VAL A 89 7.12 -2.39 -6.81
N GLU A 90 8.34 -2.33 -7.30
CA GLU A 90 8.68 -1.54 -8.49
C GLU A 90 8.43 -2.35 -9.77
N ILE A 91 8.24 -1.65 -10.88
CA ILE A 91 8.16 -2.25 -12.21
C ILE A 91 9.47 -1.93 -12.93
N LYS A 92 10.32 -2.94 -13.09
CA LYS A 92 11.59 -2.81 -13.81
C LYS A 92 11.39 -3.12 -15.28
N GLU A 93 11.91 -2.28 -16.17
CA GLU A 93 11.77 -2.49 -17.61
C GLU A 93 13.04 -3.17 -18.18
N ILE A 94 12.81 -4.25 -18.92
CA ILE A 94 13.84 -4.94 -19.73
C ILE A 94 13.48 -4.82 -21.20
N LYS A 95 14.40 -4.25 -21.98
CA LYS A 95 14.22 -4.07 -23.42
C LYS A 95 14.93 -5.18 -24.19
N LEU A 96 14.17 -5.86 -25.05
CA LEU A 96 14.65 -6.90 -25.93
C LEU A 96 14.48 -6.52 -27.40
N ARG A 97 15.17 -7.25 -28.28
CA ARG A 97 14.99 -7.17 -29.73
C ARG A 97 14.63 -8.55 -30.27
N PRO A 98 13.89 -8.66 -31.38
CA PRO A 98 13.52 -9.96 -31.99
C PRO A 98 14.72 -10.85 -32.29
N ASN A 99 15.80 -10.27 -32.79
CA ASN A 99 17.05 -10.96 -33.13
C ASN A 99 18.12 -10.76 -32.05
N ILE A 100 17.76 -11.03 -30.78
CA ILE A 100 18.70 -10.91 -29.65
C ILE A 100 19.72 -12.05 -29.73
N ASP A 101 21.01 -11.74 -29.52
CA ASP A 101 22.05 -12.74 -29.37
C ASP A 101 21.88 -13.52 -28.04
N THR A 102 22.31 -14.78 -28.04
CA THR A 102 22.19 -15.68 -26.90
C THR A 102 22.90 -15.10 -25.66
N HIS A 103 24.07 -14.52 -25.81
CA HIS A 103 24.81 -13.92 -24.71
C HIS A 103 24.07 -12.71 -24.11
N ASP A 104 23.57 -11.79 -24.95
CA ASP A 104 22.79 -10.63 -24.46
C ASP A 104 21.49 -11.08 -23.80
N TYR A 105 20.84 -12.13 -24.30
CA TYR A 105 19.67 -12.74 -23.66
C TYR A 105 20.00 -13.26 -22.27
N GLU A 106 21.09 -13.99 -22.10
CA GLU A 106 21.50 -14.53 -20.78
C GLU A 106 21.79 -13.43 -19.77
N VAL A 107 22.46 -12.35 -20.20
CA VAL A 107 22.71 -11.18 -19.34
C VAL A 107 21.40 -10.55 -18.86
N LYS A 108 20.45 -10.37 -19.78
CA LYS A 108 19.13 -9.82 -19.44
C LYS A 108 18.29 -10.78 -18.58
N ALA A 109 18.37 -12.07 -18.85
CA ALA A 109 17.73 -13.10 -18.04
C ALA A 109 18.25 -13.11 -16.60
N LYS A 110 19.57 -12.95 -16.42
CA LYS A 110 20.17 -12.82 -15.09
C LYS A 110 19.64 -11.58 -14.34
N ALA A 111 19.54 -10.44 -15.02
CA ALA A 111 18.98 -9.23 -14.44
C ALA A 111 17.49 -9.42 -14.04
N MET A 112 16.69 -10.08 -14.88
CA MET A 112 15.29 -10.38 -14.57
C MET A 112 15.15 -11.29 -13.35
N ARG A 113 16.01 -12.30 -13.19
CA ARG A 113 16.02 -13.15 -11.99
C ARG A 113 16.25 -12.34 -10.73
N MET A 114 17.23 -11.44 -10.74
CA MET A 114 17.50 -10.54 -9.61
C MET A 114 16.28 -9.69 -9.26
N PHE A 115 15.60 -9.12 -10.24
CA PHE A 115 14.40 -8.31 -10.00
C PHE A 115 13.27 -9.14 -9.39
N PHE A 116 13.05 -10.37 -9.84
CA PHE A 116 12.06 -11.26 -9.25
C PHE A 116 12.42 -11.68 -7.82
N GLU A 117 13.70 -11.93 -7.53
CA GLU A 117 14.20 -12.21 -6.18
C GLU A 117 14.01 -11.01 -5.23
N GLU A 118 14.19 -9.80 -5.74
CA GLU A 118 13.87 -8.55 -5.03
C GLU A 118 12.36 -8.34 -4.83
N GLY A 119 11.53 -9.11 -5.53
CA GLY A 119 10.06 -9.03 -5.48
C GLY A 119 9.48 -7.94 -6.36
N ASP A 120 10.25 -7.47 -7.35
CA ASP A 120 9.81 -6.49 -8.32
C ASP A 120 9.10 -7.15 -9.50
N LYS A 121 8.24 -6.38 -10.17
CA LYS A 121 7.63 -6.78 -11.43
C LYS A 121 8.57 -6.44 -12.59
N VAL A 122 8.56 -7.26 -13.63
CA VAL A 122 9.36 -7.01 -14.83
C VAL A 122 8.46 -6.76 -16.02
N LYS A 123 8.61 -5.58 -16.62
CA LYS A 123 8.01 -5.23 -17.91
C LYS A 123 9.00 -5.55 -19.01
N VAL A 124 8.71 -6.59 -19.80
CA VAL A 124 9.52 -6.95 -20.95
C VAL A 124 8.98 -6.21 -22.18
N THR A 125 9.81 -5.33 -22.73
CA THR A 125 9.48 -4.52 -23.91
C THR A 125 10.33 -4.99 -25.09
N LEU A 126 9.70 -5.51 -26.11
CA LEU A 126 10.33 -5.96 -27.34
C LEU A 126 10.06 -4.97 -28.45
N ARG A 127 11.09 -4.26 -28.91
CA ARG A 127 10.96 -3.22 -29.93
C ARG A 127 11.33 -3.72 -31.32
N PHE A 128 10.39 -3.58 -32.26
CA PHE A 128 10.59 -3.90 -33.68
C PHE A 128 11.10 -2.68 -34.46
N ARG A 129 12.04 -2.91 -35.37
CA ARG A 129 12.51 -1.90 -36.30
C ARG A 129 11.95 -2.20 -37.68
N GLY A 130 11.52 -1.19 -38.43
CA GLY A 130 11.19 -1.21 -39.84
C GLY A 130 10.76 -2.58 -40.40
N ARG A 131 11.66 -3.32 -40.97
CA ARG A 131 11.43 -4.62 -41.58
C ARG A 131 11.04 -5.72 -40.58
N GLU A 132 11.40 -5.60 -39.32
CA GLU A 132 11.06 -6.58 -38.25
C GLU A 132 9.57 -6.59 -37.92
N LEU A 133 8.83 -5.51 -38.24
CA LEU A 133 7.37 -5.45 -38.09
C LEU A 133 6.62 -6.46 -39.01
N ALA A 134 7.26 -6.91 -40.06
CA ALA A 134 6.71 -7.98 -40.91
C ALA A 134 6.82 -9.38 -40.28
N HIS A 135 7.59 -9.51 -39.19
CA HIS A 135 7.90 -10.78 -38.53
C HIS A 135 7.61 -10.71 -37.03
N ILE A 136 6.40 -10.30 -36.67
CA ILE A 136 5.94 -10.15 -35.28
C ILE A 136 5.96 -11.50 -34.54
N GLU A 137 5.74 -12.60 -35.26
CA GLU A 137 5.78 -13.97 -34.73
C GLU A 137 7.12 -14.31 -34.06
N ILE A 138 8.26 -13.84 -34.60
CA ILE A 138 9.59 -14.06 -33.98
C ILE A 138 9.66 -13.41 -32.62
N GLY A 139 9.10 -12.21 -32.47
CA GLY A 139 9.01 -11.53 -31.19
C GLY A 139 8.09 -12.23 -30.19
N ALA A 140 6.97 -12.75 -30.67
CA ALA A 140 6.05 -13.51 -29.82
C ALA A 140 6.67 -14.81 -29.32
N GLU A 141 7.44 -15.51 -30.14
CA GLU A 141 8.19 -16.73 -29.76
C GLU A 141 9.25 -16.40 -28.70
N LEU A 142 9.98 -15.30 -28.87
CA LEU A 142 10.95 -14.87 -27.87
C LEU A 142 10.29 -14.57 -26.51
N LEU A 143 9.14 -13.90 -26.49
CA LEU A 143 8.41 -13.66 -25.24
C LEU A 143 7.83 -14.93 -24.61
N ARG A 144 7.43 -15.91 -25.41
CA ARG A 144 7.06 -17.26 -24.91
C ARG A 144 8.26 -17.94 -24.26
N LYS A 145 9.44 -17.90 -24.91
CA LYS A 145 10.67 -18.42 -24.31
C LYS A 145 10.96 -17.77 -22.96
N VAL A 146 10.83 -16.43 -22.86
CA VAL A 146 10.98 -15.72 -21.57
C VAL A 146 9.98 -16.23 -20.55
N GLN A 147 8.72 -16.39 -20.92
CA GLN A 147 7.68 -16.93 -20.04
C GLN A 147 8.02 -18.33 -19.52
N ASP A 148 8.50 -19.21 -20.40
CA ASP A 148 8.85 -20.59 -20.05
C ASP A 148 10.08 -20.63 -19.14
N ASP A 149 11.12 -19.86 -19.47
CA ASP A 149 12.37 -19.79 -18.69
C ASP A 149 12.15 -19.27 -17.26
N PHE A 150 11.12 -18.44 -17.04
CA PHE A 150 10.80 -17.87 -15.74
C PHE A 150 9.53 -18.43 -15.09
N SER A 151 8.93 -19.47 -15.66
CA SER A 151 7.67 -20.06 -15.17
C SER A 151 7.69 -20.51 -13.71
N THR A 152 8.87 -20.88 -13.19
CA THR A 152 9.07 -21.34 -11.81
C THR A 152 9.13 -20.20 -10.81
N VAL A 153 9.64 -19.02 -11.20
CA VAL A 153 9.89 -17.88 -10.30
C VAL A 153 8.92 -16.70 -10.51
N ALA A 154 8.25 -16.66 -11.65
CA ALA A 154 7.34 -15.58 -12.00
C ALA A 154 6.09 -16.09 -12.73
N LYS A 155 5.06 -15.27 -12.74
CA LYS A 155 3.82 -15.48 -13.50
C LYS A 155 3.57 -14.32 -14.44
N VAL A 156 2.95 -14.59 -15.59
CA VAL A 156 2.52 -13.54 -16.51
C VAL A 156 1.31 -12.82 -15.90
N GLU A 157 1.43 -11.53 -15.66
CA GLU A 157 0.34 -10.66 -15.20
C GLU A 157 -0.37 -10.03 -16.41
N GLN A 158 0.39 -9.62 -17.42
CA GLN A 158 -0.12 -9.12 -18.69
C GLN A 158 0.53 -9.89 -19.83
N PHE A 159 -0.29 -10.58 -20.61
CA PHE A 159 0.17 -11.31 -21.80
C PHE A 159 0.74 -10.37 -22.87
N PRO A 160 1.62 -10.89 -23.75
CA PRO A 160 2.21 -10.11 -24.83
C PRO A 160 1.15 -9.36 -25.64
N LYS A 161 1.27 -8.04 -25.72
CA LYS A 161 0.38 -7.14 -26.45
C LYS A 161 1.20 -6.18 -27.31
N MET A 162 0.77 -5.99 -28.55
CA MET A 162 1.34 -4.98 -29.42
C MET A 162 0.89 -3.57 -29.01
N GLU A 163 1.87 -2.69 -28.82
CA GLU A 163 1.69 -1.27 -28.53
C GLU A 163 2.52 -0.47 -29.55
N GLY A 164 1.91 -0.12 -30.68
CA GLY A 164 2.60 0.56 -31.77
C GLY A 164 3.67 -0.33 -32.42
N LYS A 165 4.95 0.04 -32.28
CA LYS A 165 6.10 -0.71 -32.83
C LYS A 165 6.81 -1.58 -31.81
N GLN A 166 6.16 -1.90 -30.71
CA GLN A 166 6.71 -2.71 -29.63
C GLN A 166 5.68 -3.72 -29.11
N MET A 167 6.18 -4.82 -28.61
CA MET A 167 5.38 -5.82 -27.91
C MET A 167 5.76 -5.78 -26.44
N VAL A 168 4.77 -5.72 -25.56
CA VAL A 168 4.96 -5.56 -24.12
C VAL A 168 4.33 -6.74 -23.38
N MET A 169 5.04 -7.30 -22.43
CA MET A 169 4.58 -8.32 -21.50
C MET A 169 4.98 -7.91 -20.08
N VAL A 170 4.10 -8.12 -19.11
CA VAL A 170 4.41 -7.86 -17.70
C VAL A 170 4.38 -9.17 -16.93
N MET A 171 5.43 -9.41 -16.17
CA MET A 171 5.58 -10.56 -15.30
C MET A 171 5.73 -10.10 -13.84
N ALA A 172 5.09 -10.83 -12.93
CA ALA A 172 5.19 -10.60 -11.50
C ALA A 172 5.85 -11.80 -10.82
N PRO A 173 6.64 -11.60 -9.75
CA PRO A 173 7.18 -12.71 -8.98
C PRO A 173 6.04 -13.53 -8.36
N ARG A 174 6.29 -14.81 -8.15
CA ARG A 174 5.34 -15.72 -7.49
C ARG A 174 5.37 -15.58 -5.99
#